data_98a2c583bfa7f35695e8fb57086346e6
#
_entry.id   98a2c583bfa7f35695e8fb57086346e6
#
_cell.length_a   1.000
_cell.length_b   1.000
_cell.length_c   1.000
_cell.angle_alpha   90.00
_cell.angle_beta   90.00
_cell.angle_gamma   90.00
#
_symmetry.space_group_name_H-M   'P 1'
#
loop_
_entity.id
_entity.type
_entity.pdbx_description
1 polymer ?
#
loop_
_entity_poly.entity_id
_entity_poly.type
_entity_poly.pdbx_seq_one_letter_code
_entity_poly.pdbx_strand_id
1 'polypeptide(L)' 'MLLLLPEEVNKRQVVEIQLPSKAKKKQSTTLVEVCWTRPISVSARVKMYLAGSRFLFKLPVPS' A
#
# COMPACT_ATOMS: atom_id res chain seq x y z
N MET A 1 6.70 1.46 -6.24
CA MET A 1 5.46 2.15 -5.83
C MET A 1 5.67 2.84 -4.50
N LEU A 2 5.23 4.07 -4.39
CA LEU A 2 5.27 4.81 -3.15
C LEU A 2 3.91 4.75 -2.48
N LEU A 3 3.93 4.46 -1.19
CA LEU A 3 2.72 4.40 -0.38
C LEU A 3 2.81 5.43 0.73
N LEU A 4 1.70 6.08 1.03
CA LEU A 4 1.59 6.96 2.16
C LEU A 4 0.62 6.31 3.14
N LEU A 5 1.14 5.93 4.31
CA LEU A 5 0.40 5.12 5.26
C LEU A 5 0.24 5.87 6.58
N PRO A 6 -0.91 5.72 7.25
CA PRO A 6 -1.11 6.35 8.55
C PRO A 6 -0.41 5.62 9.69
N GLU A 7 0.07 4.42 9.45
CA GLU A 7 0.71 3.60 10.45
C GLU A 7 2.08 3.13 9.99
N GLU A 8 2.95 2.89 10.95
CA GLU A 8 4.27 2.36 10.65
C GLU A 8 4.16 0.92 10.15
N VAL A 9 4.88 0.62 9.09
CA VAL A 9 5.00 -0.74 8.58
C VAL A 9 6.46 -1.15 8.59
N ASN A 10 6.69 -2.44 8.74
CA ASN A 10 8.03 -2.98 8.78
C ASN A 10 8.58 -3.21 7.39
N LYS A 11 9.89 -3.13 7.28
CA LYS A 11 10.58 -3.50 6.06
C LYS A 11 10.28 -4.97 5.75
N ARG A 12 10.06 -5.28 4.47
CA ARG A 12 9.70 -6.60 3.96
C ARG A 12 8.29 -7.05 4.31
N GLN A 13 7.51 -6.18 4.92
CA GLN A 13 6.12 -6.49 5.16
C GLN A 13 5.37 -6.50 3.83
N VAL A 14 4.50 -7.47 3.66
CA VAL A 14 3.64 -7.55 2.48
C VAL A 14 2.35 -6.81 2.79
N VAL A 15 2.01 -5.87 1.92
CA VAL A 15 0.81 -5.07 2.08
C VAL A 15 -0.16 -5.40 0.95
N GLU A 16 -1.40 -5.55 1.33
CA GLU A 16 -2.47 -5.84 0.40
C GLU A 16 -3.18 -4.54 0.04
N ILE A 17 -3.24 -4.23 -1.24
CA ILE A 17 -3.88 -3.03 -1.73
C ILE A 17 -5.07 -3.43 -2.58
N GLN A 18 -6.24 -2.90 -2.24
CA GLN A 18 -7.45 -3.16 -3.00
C GLN A 18 -7.78 -1.94 -3.84
N LEU A 19 -7.85 -2.15 -5.15
CA LEU A 19 -8.16 -1.10 -6.08
C LEU A 19 -9.52 -1.38 -6.71
N PRO A 20 -10.47 -0.44 -6.62
CA PRO A 20 -11.76 -0.63 -7.26
C PRO A 20 -11.63 -0.57 -8.78
N SER A 21 -12.34 -1.46 -9.45
CA SER A 21 -12.43 -1.43 -10.90
C SER A 21 -13.71 -0.69 -11.30
N LYS A 22 -13.56 0.40 -12.03
CA LYS A 22 -14.71 1.19 -12.44
C LYS A 22 -15.55 0.46 -13.49
N ALA A 23 -14.94 -0.36 -14.32
CA ALA A 23 -15.63 -0.97 -15.43
C ALA A 23 -16.56 -2.10 -15.03
N LYS A 24 -16.24 -2.83 -13.97
CA LYS A 24 -16.98 -4.02 -13.60
C LYS A 24 -17.38 -4.04 -12.12
N LYS A 25 -17.18 -2.96 -11.41
CA LYS A 25 -17.45 -2.87 -9.97
C LYS A 25 -16.77 -3.95 -9.17
N LYS A 26 -15.69 -4.52 -9.70
CA LYS A 26 -14.90 -5.53 -9.01
C LYS A 26 -13.67 -4.87 -8.43
N GLN A 27 -13.19 -5.44 -7.36
CA GLN A 27 -11.95 -5.02 -6.74
C GLN A 27 -10.85 -6.01 -7.09
N SER A 28 -9.65 -5.52 -7.29
CA SER A 28 -8.50 -6.39 -7.46
C SER A 28 -7.58 -6.19 -6.28
N THR A 29 -6.97 -7.28 -5.83
CA THR A 29 -6.01 -7.25 -4.74
C THR A 29 -4.61 -7.28 -5.31
N THR A 30 -3.82 -6.28 -4.97
CA THR A 30 -2.43 -6.19 -5.37
C THR A 30 -1.57 -6.35 -4.14
N LEU A 31 -0.59 -7.25 -4.22
CA LEU A 31 0.35 -7.46 -3.14
C LEU A 31 1.66 -6.76 -3.45
N VAL A 32 2.12 -5.98 -2.50
CA VAL A 32 3.38 -5.27 -2.63
C VAL A 32 4.23 -5.54 -1.39
N GLU A 33 5.53 -5.56 -1.59
CA GLU A 33 6.47 -5.74 -0.48
C GLU A 33 7.10 -4.40 -0.14
N VAL A 34 7.11 -4.05 1.13
CA VAL A 34 7.72 -2.81 1.59
C VAL A 34 9.23 -2.96 1.59
N CYS A 35 9.91 -2.10 0.85
CA CYS A 35 11.36 -2.12 0.75
C CYS A 35 12.01 -1.20 1.76
N TRP A 36 11.39 -0.06 2.05
CA TRP A 36 11.88 0.90 3.03
C TRP A 36 10.72 1.75 3.52
N THR A 37 10.90 2.32 4.70
CA THR A 37 9.91 3.24 5.26
C THR A 37 10.61 4.47 5.82
N ARG A 38 9.90 5.58 5.81
CA ARG A 38 10.40 6.84 6.36
C ARG A 38 9.24 7.59 7.01
N PRO A 39 9.40 8.01 8.27
CA PRO A 39 8.38 8.85 8.89
C PRO A 39 8.43 10.25 8.30
N ILE A 40 7.25 10.83 8.10
CA ILE A 40 7.13 12.22 7.67
C ILE A 40 6.08 12.91 8.53
N SER A 41 6.33 14.17 8.83
CA SER A 41 5.37 14.99 9.57
C SER A 41 4.55 15.78 8.57
N VAL A 42 3.26 15.51 8.54
CA VAL A 42 2.33 16.24 7.69
C VAL A 42 1.90 17.53 8.41
N SER A 43 1.75 17.43 9.72
CA SER A 43 1.45 18.57 10.55
C SER A 43 1.95 18.30 11.97
N ALA A 44 1.78 19.27 12.88
CA ALA A 44 2.24 19.11 14.25
C ALA A 44 1.61 17.92 14.97
N ARG A 45 0.44 17.48 14.52
CA ARG A 45 -0.29 16.39 15.17
C ARG A 45 -0.45 15.15 14.31
N VAL A 46 -0.09 15.22 13.05
CA VAL A 46 -0.30 14.11 12.13
C VAL A 46 1.03 13.64 11.60
N LYS A 47 1.33 12.38 11.89
CA LYS A 47 2.48 11.71 11.33
C LYS A 47 2.02 10.66 10.36
N MET A 48 2.70 10.59 9.23
CA MET A 48 2.46 9.58 8.22
C MET A 48 3.77 8.86 7.95
N TYR A 49 3.67 7.77 7.24
CA TYR A 49 4.84 6.98 6.88
C TYR A 49 4.88 6.80 5.37
N LEU A 50 5.98 7.23 4.78
CA LEU A 50 6.20 7.03 3.36
C LEU A 50 6.93 5.70 3.20
N ALA A 51 6.38 4.82 2.38
CA ALA A 51 6.95 3.52 2.15
C ALA A 51 7.24 3.32 0.67
N GLY A 52 8.47 2.93 0.37
CA GLY A 52 8.81 2.47 -0.97
C GLY A 52 8.50 0.98 -1.03
N SER A 53 7.76 0.56 -2.03
CA SER A 53 7.36 -0.82 -2.15
C SER A 53 7.55 -1.30 -3.58
N ARG A 54 7.67 -2.61 -3.73
CA ARG A 54 7.75 -3.23 -5.04
C ARG A 54 6.54 -4.12 -5.24
N PHE A 55 6.11 -4.17 -6.47
CA PHE A 55 5.00 -5.02 -6.88
C PHE A 55 5.42 -6.49 -6.80
N LEU A 56 4.60 -7.31 -6.17
CA LEU A 56 4.81 -8.75 -6.14
C LEU A 56 3.94 -9.44 -7.17
N PHE A 57 2.64 -9.37 -6.97
CA PHE A 57 1.70 -9.92 -7.93
C PHE A 57 0.30 -9.41 -7.62
N LYS A 58 -0.57 -9.57 -8.60
CA LYS A 58 -1.95 -9.15 -8.51
C LYS A 58 -2.83 -10.39 -8.49
N LEU A 59 -3.71 -10.45 -7.49
CA LEU A 59 -4.64 -11.55 -7.36
C LEU A 59 -5.92 -11.24 -8.13
N PRO A 60 -6.43 -12.18 -8.91
CA PRO A 60 -7.70 -11.98 -9.58
C PRO A 60 -8.83 -11.95 -8.56
N VAL A 61 -9.86 -11.16 -8.88
CA VAL A 61 -11.05 -11.12 -8.06
C VAL A 61 -11.87 -12.36 -8.35
N PRO A 62 -12.26 -13.14 -7.34
CA PRO A 62 -13.14 -14.28 -7.59
C PRO A 62 -14.46 -13.80 -8.15
N SER A 63 -14.88 -14.43 -9.19
CA SER A 63 -16.12 -14.09 -9.87
C SER A 63 -17.33 -14.69 -9.16
#